data_f040cc91ec156815e4874ee695165ea9
#
_entry.id   f040cc91ec156815e4874ee695165ea9
#
_cell.length_a   1.000
_cell.length_b   1.000
_cell.length_c   1.000
_cell.angle_alpha   90.00
_cell.angle_beta   90.00
_cell.angle_gamma   90.00
#
_symmetry.space_group_name_H-M   'P 1'
#
loop_
_entity.id
_entity.type
_entity.pdbx_description
1 polymer ?
#
loop_
_entity_poly.entity_id
_entity_poly.type
_entity_poly.pdbx_seq_one_letter_code
_entity_poly.pdbx_strand_id
1 'polypeptide(L)'
;MSDYLIVGLGNIGTKIYNEYKALSPDRYDPYKNFLEKENKKYKIAFICVDTPMLDDGNCDLSQVQTAINETDAEIVVLRSTVPPGCTEELKLRTKKEIVFCPEFYGATQHSDLNSFDFGFTILGGTKDACNKVIQALQNVYDARHRFNITDSKTAELAKYMENTMLATKVSM
;
A
#
# COMPACT_ATOMS: atom_id res chain seq x y z
N MET A 1 -19.12 -3.74 -11.70
CA MET A 1 -18.63 -4.07 -10.34
C MET A 1 -17.12 -4.15 -10.40
N SER A 2 -16.41 -3.40 -9.56
CA SER A 2 -14.94 -3.43 -9.53
C SER A 2 -14.41 -4.70 -8.84
N ASP A 3 -13.30 -5.23 -9.34
CA ASP A 3 -12.53 -6.29 -8.68
C ASP A 3 -11.53 -5.73 -7.66
N TYR A 4 -11.40 -4.40 -7.59
CA TYR A 4 -10.37 -3.71 -6.83
C TYR A 4 -10.97 -2.68 -5.89
N LEU A 5 -10.34 -2.51 -4.72
CA LEU A 5 -10.75 -1.55 -3.70
C LEU A 5 -9.54 -0.73 -3.23
N ILE A 6 -9.71 0.55 -3.00
CA ILE A 6 -8.74 1.40 -2.31
C ILE A 6 -9.34 1.87 -1.00
N VAL A 7 -8.66 1.59 0.11
CA VAL A 7 -9.06 1.96 1.48
C VAL A 7 -8.12 3.03 2.01
N GLY A 8 -8.69 4.16 2.44
CA GLY A 8 -7.95 5.35 2.86
C GLY A 8 -7.60 6.24 1.66
N LEU A 9 -8.23 7.43 1.58
CA LEU A 9 -8.04 8.41 0.52
C LEU A 9 -7.33 9.67 1.03
N GLY A 10 -6.29 9.47 1.85
CA GLY A 10 -5.30 10.49 2.20
C GLY A 10 -4.48 10.93 0.97
N ASN A 11 -3.34 11.56 1.19
CA ASN A 11 -2.46 11.99 0.09
C ASN A 11 -2.05 10.81 -0.80
N ILE A 12 -1.63 9.71 -0.19
CA ILE A 12 -1.14 8.52 -0.92
C ILE A 12 -2.30 7.80 -1.61
N GLY A 13 -3.38 7.50 -0.89
CA GLY A 13 -4.50 6.78 -1.48
C GLY A 13 -5.17 7.53 -2.63
N THR A 14 -5.22 8.86 -2.56
CA THR A 14 -5.74 9.69 -3.67
C THR A 14 -4.82 9.62 -4.89
N LYS A 15 -3.49 9.67 -4.70
CA LYS A 15 -2.53 9.50 -5.80
C LYS A 15 -2.67 8.12 -6.44
N ILE A 16 -2.68 7.06 -5.62
CA ILE A 16 -2.88 5.67 -6.09
C ILE A 16 -4.20 5.52 -6.85
N TYR A 17 -5.29 6.08 -6.34
CA TYR A 17 -6.57 6.05 -7.04
C TYR A 17 -6.47 6.67 -8.43
N ASN A 18 -5.81 7.84 -8.54
CA ASN A 18 -5.63 8.52 -9.81
C ASN A 18 -4.75 7.74 -10.79
N GLU A 19 -3.70 7.09 -10.31
CA GLU A 19 -2.82 6.25 -11.13
C GLU A 19 -3.51 4.94 -11.57
N TYR A 20 -4.31 4.35 -10.67
CA TYR A 20 -4.93 3.04 -10.89
C TYR A 20 -6.31 3.12 -11.55
N LYS A 21 -6.66 4.23 -12.19
CA LYS A 21 -7.95 4.42 -12.89
C LYS A 21 -8.25 3.33 -13.92
N ALA A 22 -7.23 2.78 -14.56
CA ALA A 22 -7.38 1.67 -15.49
C ALA A 22 -7.98 0.41 -14.85
N LEU A 23 -7.83 0.24 -13.54
CA LEU A 23 -8.44 -0.84 -12.76
C LEU A 23 -9.87 -0.51 -12.34
N SER A 24 -10.32 0.74 -12.48
CA SER A 24 -11.63 1.23 -12.01
C SER A 24 -11.94 0.82 -10.56
N PRO A 25 -11.05 1.12 -9.58
CA PRO A 25 -11.23 0.63 -8.22
C PRO A 25 -12.37 1.36 -7.51
N ASP A 26 -13.11 0.62 -6.66
CA ASP A 26 -14.02 1.21 -5.69
C ASP A 26 -13.20 1.95 -4.60
N ARG A 27 -13.80 2.95 -3.94
CA ARG A 27 -13.15 3.78 -2.92
C ARG A 27 -13.83 3.60 -1.57
N TYR A 28 -13.04 3.52 -0.53
CA TYR A 28 -13.54 3.51 0.83
C TYR A 28 -12.67 4.37 1.76
N ASP A 29 -13.26 5.46 2.23
CA ASP A 29 -12.72 6.33 3.28
C ASP A 29 -13.89 6.99 4.00
N PRO A 30 -14.34 6.43 5.14
CA PRO A 30 -15.50 6.94 5.86
C PRO A 30 -15.28 8.35 6.41
N TYR A 31 -14.05 8.76 6.69
CA TYR A 31 -13.73 10.11 7.17
C TYR A 31 -13.85 11.18 6.07
N LYS A 32 -13.74 10.76 4.80
CA LYS A 32 -13.89 11.63 3.63
C LYS A 32 -15.16 11.38 2.84
N ASN A 33 -16.09 10.62 3.42
CA ASN A 33 -17.38 10.28 2.82
C ASN A 33 -17.28 9.54 1.46
N PHE A 34 -16.24 8.73 1.28
CA PHE A 34 -16.14 7.78 0.16
C PHE A 34 -16.61 6.41 0.64
N LEU A 35 -17.79 5.98 0.20
CA LEU A 35 -18.47 4.78 0.70
C LEU A 35 -18.82 3.81 -0.45
N GLU A 36 -17.94 3.70 -1.45
CA GLU A 36 -18.17 2.86 -2.64
C GLU A 36 -17.91 1.36 -2.38
N LYS A 37 -17.33 1.02 -1.21
CA LYS A 37 -17.08 -0.36 -0.83
C LYS A 37 -18.39 -1.16 -0.80
N GLU A 38 -18.45 -2.20 -1.60
CA GLU A 38 -19.58 -3.13 -1.64
C GLU A 38 -19.38 -4.30 -0.68
N ASN A 39 -20.50 -4.96 -0.30
CA ASN A 39 -20.45 -6.19 0.48
C ASN A 39 -20.18 -7.40 -0.44
N LYS A 40 -18.94 -7.49 -0.92
CA LYS A 40 -18.44 -8.55 -1.80
C LYS A 40 -16.98 -8.84 -1.54
N LYS A 41 -16.46 -9.93 -2.08
CA LYS A 41 -15.04 -10.24 -2.06
C LYS A 41 -14.35 -9.58 -3.26
N TYR A 42 -13.35 -8.72 -2.96
CA TYR A 42 -12.49 -8.12 -3.97
C TYR A 42 -11.34 -9.06 -4.35
N LYS A 43 -10.80 -8.94 -5.55
CA LYS A 43 -9.56 -9.64 -5.91
C LYS A 43 -8.37 -9.04 -5.18
N ILE A 44 -8.26 -7.71 -5.19
CA ILE A 44 -7.18 -6.98 -4.52
C ILE A 44 -7.75 -5.75 -3.83
N ALA A 45 -7.34 -5.53 -2.58
CA ALA A 45 -7.59 -4.29 -1.85
C ALA A 45 -6.28 -3.61 -1.47
N PHE A 46 -6.15 -2.33 -1.82
CA PHE A 46 -5.01 -1.49 -1.50
C PHE A 46 -5.31 -0.69 -0.22
N ILE A 47 -4.53 -0.92 0.84
CA ILE A 47 -4.69 -0.24 2.14
C ILE A 47 -3.70 0.91 2.21
N CYS A 48 -4.23 2.13 2.29
CA CYS A 48 -3.49 3.39 2.23
C CYS A 48 -3.83 4.30 3.43
N VAL A 49 -4.09 3.72 4.60
CA VAL A 49 -4.42 4.45 5.81
C VAL A 49 -3.17 4.95 6.54
N ASP A 50 -3.34 5.96 7.40
CA ASP A 50 -2.25 6.54 8.16
C ASP A 50 -1.74 5.59 9.26
N THR A 51 -0.46 5.75 9.58
CA THR A 51 0.24 5.02 10.63
C THR A 51 0.98 6.03 11.53
N PRO A 52 0.26 6.79 12.37
CA PRO A 52 0.86 7.83 13.17
C PRO A 52 1.80 7.27 14.24
N MET A 53 2.68 8.11 14.77
CA MET A 53 3.55 7.79 15.89
C MET A 53 2.74 7.88 17.19
N LEU A 54 2.88 6.87 18.05
CA LEU A 54 2.41 6.87 19.42
C LEU A 54 3.36 7.67 20.33
N ASP A 55 2.91 8.00 21.55
CA ASP A 55 3.69 8.76 22.54
C ASP A 55 5.00 8.05 22.93
N ASP A 56 5.06 6.74 22.83
CA ASP A 56 6.26 5.93 23.09
C ASP A 56 7.21 5.82 21.89
N GLY A 57 6.89 6.50 20.77
CA GLY A 57 7.65 6.48 19.54
C GLY A 57 7.38 5.28 18.62
N ASN A 58 6.51 4.36 19.02
CA ASN A 58 6.09 3.26 18.17
C ASN A 58 5.10 3.70 17.09
N CYS A 59 4.95 2.89 16.06
CA CYS A 59 3.98 3.08 14.99
C CYS A 59 2.60 2.57 15.41
N ASP A 60 1.55 3.40 15.31
CA ASP A 60 0.17 2.95 15.52
C ASP A 60 -0.34 2.21 14.29
N LEU A 61 -0.57 0.92 14.44
CA LEU A 61 -1.09 0.03 13.40
C LEU A 61 -2.60 -0.22 13.51
N SER A 62 -3.30 0.45 14.43
CA SER A 62 -4.71 0.21 14.71
C SER A 62 -5.59 0.42 13.47
N GLN A 63 -5.36 1.50 12.73
CA GLN A 63 -6.09 1.79 11.50
C GLN A 63 -5.81 0.76 10.41
N VAL A 64 -4.55 0.33 10.26
CA VAL A 64 -4.15 -0.71 9.30
C VAL A 64 -4.87 -2.02 9.63
N GLN A 65 -4.84 -2.44 10.89
CA GLN A 65 -5.48 -3.68 11.32
C GLN A 65 -7.00 -3.64 11.13
N THR A 66 -7.64 -2.52 11.46
CA THR A 66 -9.07 -2.31 11.24
C THR A 66 -9.40 -2.38 9.75
N ALA A 67 -8.68 -1.64 8.91
CA ALA A 67 -8.90 -1.62 7.47
C ALA A 67 -8.74 -3.02 6.84
N ILE A 68 -7.74 -3.79 7.28
CA ILE A 68 -7.55 -5.18 6.82
C ILE A 68 -8.71 -6.06 7.27
N ASN A 69 -9.13 -5.98 8.53
CA ASN A 69 -10.20 -6.83 9.07
C ASN A 69 -11.54 -6.58 8.38
N GLU A 70 -11.87 -5.32 8.12
CA GLU A 70 -13.14 -4.90 7.51
C GLU A 70 -13.18 -5.08 5.98
N THR A 71 -12.08 -5.48 5.37
CA THR A 71 -12.00 -5.64 3.91
C THR A 71 -12.02 -7.12 3.56
N ASP A 72 -13.00 -7.57 2.79
CA ASP A 72 -12.99 -8.90 2.19
C ASP A 72 -12.30 -8.86 0.83
N ALA A 73 -11.08 -9.38 0.77
CA ALA A 73 -10.27 -9.45 -0.44
C ALA A 73 -9.45 -10.75 -0.48
N GLU A 74 -9.13 -11.24 -1.69
CA GLU A 74 -8.23 -12.38 -1.85
C GLU A 74 -6.80 -12.01 -1.45
N ILE A 75 -6.36 -10.81 -1.84
CA ILE A 75 -5.05 -10.26 -1.52
C ILE A 75 -5.23 -8.83 -1.00
N VAL A 76 -4.61 -8.54 0.12
CA VAL A 76 -4.47 -7.18 0.64
C VAL A 76 -3.09 -6.66 0.23
N VAL A 77 -3.04 -5.53 -0.44
CA VAL A 77 -1.79 -4.81 -0.75
C VAL A 77 -1.63 -3.68 0.25
N LEU A 78 -0.69 -3.84 1.17
CA LEU A 78 -0.40 -2.84 2.20
C LEU A 78 0.53 -1.77 1.62
N ARG A 79 0.01 -0.54 1.54
CA ARG A 79 0.72 0.64 1.03
C ARG A 79 1.16 1.58 2.16
N SER A 80 0.55 1.46 3.33
CA SER A 80 0.91 2.21 4.53
C SER A 80 2.33 1.85 4.96
N THR A 81 3.11 2.83 5.41
CA THR A 81 4.46 2.59 5.94
C THR A 81 4.36 1.90 7.29
N VAL A 82 4.95 0.73 7.42
CA VAL A 82 4.95 -0.06 8.66
C VAL A 82 6.37 -0.51 9.02
N PRO A 83 6.69 -0.72 10.30
CA PRO A 83 7.97 -1.24 10.74
C PRO A 83 8.31 -2.62 10.16
N PRO A 84 9.61 -2.95 9.98
CA PRO A 84 10.03 -4.25 9.47
C PRO A 84 9.53 -5.43 10.32
N GLY A 85 8.85 -6.38 9.67
CA GLY A 85 8.23 -7.56 10.29
C GLY A 85 6.72 -7.43 10.52
N CYS A 86 6.14 -6.23 10.40
CA CYS A 86 4.71 -5.99 10.64
C CYS A 86 3.80 -6.72 9.67
N THR A 87 4.18 -6.86 8.40
CA THR A 87 3.34 -7.56 7.42
C THR A 87 3.12 -9.02 7.81
N GLU A 88 4.16 -9.72 8.24
CA GLU A 88 4.04 -11.12 8.67
C GLU A 88 3.21 -11.23 9.97
N GLU A 89 3.37 -10.30 10.90
CA GLU A 89 2.54 -10.24 12.11
C GLU A 89 1.06 -10.01 11.77
N LEU A 90 0.76 -9.09 10.86
CA LEU A 90 -0.60 -8.83 10.38
C LEU A 90 -1.20 -10.05 9.67
N LYS A 91 -0.43 -10.78 8.86
CA LYS A 91 -0.88 -12.05 8.25
C LYS A 91 -1.29 -13.07 9.32
N LEU A 92 -0.46 -13.26 10.33
CA LEU A 92 -0.75 -14.19 11.44
C LEU A 92 -2.02 -13.81 12.20
N ARG A 93 -2.22 -12.52 12.48
CA ARG A 93 -3.37 -12.02 13.24
C ARG A 93 -4.67 -12.05 12.45
N THR A 94 -4.62 -11.64 11.17
CA THR A 94 -5.81 -11.48 10.33
C THR A 94 -6.15 -12.72 9.50
N LYS A 95 -5.19 -13.64 9.35
CA LYS A 95 -5.26 -14.83 8.47
C LYS A 95 -5.53 -14.47 7.00
N LYS A 96 -5.11 -13.29 6.58
CA LYS A 96 -5.24 -12.81 5.20
C LYS A 96 -3.90 -12.85 4.47
N GLU A 97 -3.95 -13.05 3.15
CA GLU A 97 -2.76 -12.91 2.33
C GLU A 97 -2.47 -11.43 2.12
N ILE A 98 -1.29 -10.98 2.55
CA ILE A 98 -0.88 -9.58 2.50
C ILE A 98 0.42 -9.47 1.71
N VAL A 99 0.45 -8.54 0.76
CA VAL A 99 1.65 -8.12 0.03
C VAL A 99 2.00 -6.71 0.47
N PHE A 100 3.19 -6.49 0.97
CA PHE A 100 3.68 -5.14 1.24
C PHE A 100 4.19 -4.51 -0.07
N CYS A 101 3.71 -3.33 -0.39
CA CYS A 101 4.08 -2.61 -1.60
C CYS A 101 4.35 -1.14 -1.25
N PRO A 102 5.61 -0.79 -0.89
CA PRO A 102 5.95 0.57 -0.50
C PRO A 102 5.69 1.57 -1.63
N GLU A 103 5.42 2.81 -1.23
CA GLU A 103 5.35 3.95 -2.13
C GLU A 103 6.54 4.89 -1.91
N PHE A 104 6.89 5.66 -2.93
CA PHE A 104 8.04 6.57 -2.92
C PHE A 104 7.66 8.00 -3.36
N TYR A 105 6.39 8.38 -3.24
CA TYR A 105 5.85 9.66 -3.75
C TYR A 105 6.36 10.92 -3.06
N GLY A 106 7.02 10.79 -1.91
CA GLY A 106 7.37 11.94 -1.07
C GLY A 106 6.17 12.53 -0.31
N ALA A 107 6.41 12.98 0.92
CA ALA A 107 5.38 13.46 1.83
C ALA A 107 5.01 14.94 1.65
N THR A 108 5.65 15.67 0.75
CA THR A 108 5.37 17.11 0.57
C THR A 108 4.12 17.33 -0.27
N GLN A 109 3.33 18.35 0.10
CA GLN A 109 2.14 18.76 -0.67
C GLN A 109 2.44 19.15 -2.12
N HIS A 110 3.70 19.44 -2.43
CA HIS A 110 4.18 19.87 -3.74
C HIS A 110 4.96 18.77 -4.47
N SER A 111 4.95 17.53 -3.97
CA SER A 111 5.58 16.43 -4.70
C SER A 111 4.70 16.05 -5.88
N ASP A 112 5.14 16.42 -7.08
CA ASP A 112 4.53 15.97 -8.35
C ASP A 112 4.95 14.54 -8.71
N LEU A 113 5.82 13.89 -7.90
CA LEU A 113 6.28 12.54 -8.12
C LEU A 113 5.12 11.54 -8.08
N ASN A 114 5.14 10.61 -8.97
CA ASN A 114 4.20 9.49 -9.09
C ASN A 114 4.97 8.17 -9.29
N SER A 115 4.29 7.04 -9.25
CA SER A 115 4.96 5.74 -9.36
C SER A 115 5.63 5.51 -10.73
N PHE A 116 5.19 6.21 -11.77
CA PHE A 116 5.78 6.10 -13.11
C PHE A 116 7.19 6.73 -13.17
N ASP A 117 7.48 7.74 -12.34
CA ASP A 117 8.79 8.41 -12.30
C ASP A 117 9.91 7.50 -11.79
N PHE A 118 9.58 6.50 -10.99
CA PHE A 118 10.56 5.56 -10.43
C PHE A 118 10.88 4.40 -11.37
N GLY A 119 10.00 4.06 -12.31
CA GLY A 119 10.18 2.97 -13.26
C GLY A 119 10.27 1.58 -12.62
N PHE A 120 9.99 1.45 -11.31
CA PHE A 120 9.95 0.17 -10.60
C PHE A 120 8.94 0.16 -9.46
N THR A 121 8.50 -1.05 -9.09
CA THR A 121 7.69 -1.35 -7.90
C THR A 121 8.34 -2.48 -7.12
N ILE A 122 8.39 -2.38 -5.79
CA ILE A 122 8.81 -3.44 -4.89
C ILE A 122 7.57 -4.13 -4.34
N LEU A 123 7.58 -5.46 -4.31
CA LEU A 123 6.51 -6.28 -3.77
C LEU A 123 7.10 -7.28 -2.77
N GLY A 124 6.73 -7.15 -1.50
CA GLY A 124 7.16 -8.02 -0.41
C GLY A 124 6.06 -8.99 -0.01
N GLY A 125 6.28 -10.28 -0.24
CA GLY A 125 5.28 -11.31 0.09
C GLY A 125 5.56 -12.65 -0.55
N THR A 126 4.55 -13.54 -0.55
CA THR A 126 4.66 -14.81 -1.27
C THR A 126 4.74 -14.56 -2.78
N LYS A 127 5.52 -15.38 -3.49
CA LYS A 127 5.70 -15.22 -4.94
C LYS A 127 4.37 -15.30 -5.70
N ASP A 128 3.46 -16.17 -5.26
CA ASP A 128 2.14 -16.32 -5.88
C ASP A 128 1.29 -15.06 -5.72
N ALA A 129 1.20 -14.53 -4.49
CA ALA A 129 0.45 -13.30 -4.22
C ALA A 129 1.05 -12.10 -4.97
N CYS A 130 2.39 -11.96 -4.95
CA CYS A 130 3.07 -10.89 -5.70
C CYS A 130 2.78 -10.97 -7.20
N ASN A 131 2.81 -12.17 -7.79
CA ASN A 131 2.50 -12.34 -9.21
C ASN A 131 1.06 -11.95 -9.56
N LYS A 132 0.08 -12.26 -8.71
CA LYS A 132 -1.31 -11.81 -8.90
C LYS A 132 -1.44 -10.30 -8.85
N VAL A 133 -0.71 -9.65 -7.94
CA VAL A 133 -0.66 -8.17 -7.88
C VAL A 133 -0.01 -7.60 -9.14
N ILE A 134 1.10 -8.19 -9.62
CA ILE A 134 1.77 -7.78 -10.86
C ILE A 134 0.82 -7.88 -12.05
N GLN A 135 0.08 -8.99 -12.19
CA GLN A 135 -0.90 -9.15 -13.28
C GLN A 135 -1.94 -8.03 -13.31
N ALA A 136 -2.42 -7.59 -12.15
CA ALA A 136 -3.33 -6.44 -12.08
C ALA A 136 -2.61 -5.14 -12.48
N LEU A 137 -1.43 -4.89 -11.95
CA LEU A 137 -0.68 -3.65 -12.15
C LEU A 137 -0.07 -3.51 -13.56
N GLN A 138 0.09 -4.60 -14.31
CA GLN A 138 0.49 -4.54 -15.73
C GLN A 138 -0.50 -3.78 -16.62
N ASN A 139 -1.74 -3.60 -16.18
CA ASN A 139 -2.71 -2.75 -16.87
C ASN A 139 -2.56 -1.25 -16.52
N VAL A 140 -1.74 -0.94 -15.52
CA VAL A 140 -1.50 0.43 -15.03
C VAL A 140 -0.17 0.96 -15.56
N TYR A 141 0.87 0.13 -15.53
CA TYR A 141 2.23 0.53 -15.89
C TYR A 141 2.61 0.09 -17.31
N ASP A 142 3.55 0.81 -17.91
CA ASP A 142 4.07 0.46 -19.25
C ASP A 142 5.00 -0.78 -19.19
N ALA A 143 5.34 -1.31 -20.37
CA ALA A 143 6.16 -2.52 -20.50
C ALA A 143 7.61 -2.37 -19.99
N ARG A 144 8.08 -1.14 -19.71
CA ARG A 144 9.43 -0.88 -19.17
C ARG A 144 9.46 -0.89 -17.65
N HIS A 145 8.29 -0.85 -17.01
CA HIS A 145 8.19 -0.84 -15.56
C HIS A 145 8.65 -2.18 -14.97
N ARG A 146 9.52 -2.11 -13.95
CA ARG A 146 10.12 -3.29 -13.32
C ARG A 146 9.38 -3.63 -12.03
N PHE A 147 9.05 -4.90 -11.85
CA PHE A 147 8.50 -5.42 -10.61
C PHE A 147 9.57 -6.26 -9.90
N ASN A 148 9.94 -5.86 -8.69
CA ASN A 148 10.94 -6.55 -7.87
C ASN A 148 10.22 -7.28 -6.74
N ILE A 149 10.24 -8.62 -6.77
CA ILE A 149 9.66 -9.46 -5.73
C ILE A 149 10.74 -9.79 -4.68
N THR A 150 10.39 -9.59 -3.41
CA THR A 150 11.23 -9.97 -2.27
C THR A 150 10.33 -10.45 -1.11
N ASP A 151 10.92 -10.78 0.04
CA ASP A 151 10.15 -11.02 1.26
C ASP A 151 9.61 -9.71 1.85
N SER A 152 8.57 -9.81 2.68
CA SER A 152 7.89 -8.65 3.26
C SER A 152 8.82 -7.78 4.08
N LYS A 153 9.66 -8.39 4.92
CA LYS A 153 10.58 -7.68 5.81
C LYS A 153 11.64 -6.89 5.06
N THR A 154 12.18 -7.44 3.97
CA THR A 154 13.13 -6.75 3.10
C THR A 154 12.47 -5.54 2.42
N ALA A 155 11.22 -5.68 1.93
CA ALA A 155 10.49 -4.58 1.32
C ALA A 155 10.17 -3.46 2.33
N GLU A 156 9.77 -3.81 3.55
CA GLU A 156 9.52 -2.87 4.65
C GLU A 156 10.80 -2.13 5.04
N LEU A 157 11.92 -2.86 5.17
CA LEU A 157 13.22 -2.27 5.48
C LEU A 157 13.67 -1.27 4.40
N ALA A 158 13.49 -1.60 3.12
CA ALA A 158 13.82 -0.70 2.02
C ALA A 158 13.10 0.64 2.15
N LYS A 159 11.79 0.64 2.51
CA LYS A 159 11.02 1.88 2.73
C LYS A 159 11.51 2.65 3.96
N TYR A 160 11.80 1.96 5.06
CA TYR A 160 12.32 2.60 6.27
C TYR A 160 13.71 3.24 6.05
N MET A 161 14.59 2.56 5.34
CA MET A 161 15.92 3.09 5.01
C MET A 161 15.83 4.35 4.15
N GLU A 162 14.97 4.37 3.14
CA GLU A 162 14.73 5.56 2.32
C GLU A 162 14.22 6.73 3.16
N ASN A 163 13.17 6.53 3.95
CA ASN A 163 12.60 7.56 4.80
C ASN A 163 13.63 8.12 5.80
N THR A 164 14.42 7.25 6.44
CA THR A 164 15.48 7.63 7.38
C THR A 164 16.57 8.45 6.69
N MET A 165 16.99 8.03 5.50
CA MET A 165 18.00 8.73 4.71
C MET A 165 17.52 10.12 4.29
N LEU A 166 16.26 10.24 3.86
CA LEU A 166 15.66 11.52 3.51
C LEU A 166 15.56 12.45 4.74
N ALA A 167 15.08 11.94 5.88
CA ALA A 167 15.00 12.69 7.12
C ALA A 167 16.38 13.18 7.59
N THR A 168 17.41 12.35 7.50
CA THR A 168 18.79 12.71 7.84
C THR A 168 19.29 13.83 6.92
N LYS A 169 19.07 13.75 5.62
CA LYS A 169 19.47 14.80 4.66
C LYS A 169 18.81 16.16 4.94
N VAL A 170 17.57 16.17 5.39
CA VAL A 170 16.85 17.41 5.72
C VAL A 170 17.34 18.01 7.04
N SER A 171 17.85 17.17 7.96
CA SER A 171 18.35 17.59 9.28
C SER A 171 19.81 18.08 9.26
N MET A 172 20.55 17.92 8.17
CA MET A 172 21.93 18.39 7.97
C MET A 172 21.97 19.74 7.29
#